data_938baae01f7d07d2a704b3067252824d
#
_entry.id   938baae01f7d07d2a704b3067252824d
#
_cell.length_a   1.000
_cell.length_b   1.000
_cell.length_c   1.000
_cell.angle_alpha   90.00
_cell.angle_beta   90.00
_cell.angle_gamma   90.00
#
_symmetry.space_group_name_H-M   'P 1'
#
loop_
_entity.id
_entity.type
_entity.pdbx_description
1 polymer ?
#
loop_
_entity_poly.entity_id
_entity_poly.type
_entity_poly.pdbx_seq_one_letter_code
_entity_poly.pdbx_strand_id
1 'polypeptide(L)'
;MNKTRILAVDDDPNLSDLVRLFLEKTKRFEVRTENRPGNVLAAAREFRPELILLDVDMPGQDGGEVARDVSADPVLRGTPILFFTSLISPLEAGERISMRGGMRFLAKPLNPKVLINIIDQVMAEKAVAT
;
A
#
# COMPACT_ATOMS: atom_id res chain seq x y z
N MET A 1 -4.86 19.26 11.81
CA MET A 1 -3.70 18.60 11.20
C MET A 1 -4.13 17.70 10.05
N ASN A 2 -3.36 17.71 9.01
CA ASN A 2 -3.65 16.88 7.85
C ASN A 2 -3.34 15.41 8.15
N LYS A 3 -4.26 14.55 7.77
CA LYS A 3 -4.05 13.11 7.87
C LYS A 3 -3.18 12.63 6.72
N THR A 4 -2.40 11.58 6.96
CA THR A 4 -1.64 10.92 5.90
C THR A 4 -2.60 10.16 4.99
N ARG A 5 -2.51 10.42 3.67
CA ARG A 5 -3.41 9.80 2.71
C ARG A 5 -2.82 8.48 2.22
N ILE A 6 -3.62 7.43 2.33
CA ILE A 6 -3.23 6.08 1.91
C ILE A 6 -4.25 5.54 0.92
N LEU A 7 -3.77 5.07 -0.22
CA LEU A 7 -4.61 4.35 -1.19
C LEU A 7 -4.42 2.86 -0.96
N ALA A 8 -5.49 2.17 -0.59
CA ALA A 8 -5.48 0.73 -0.35
C ALA A 8 -6.11 0.01 -1.54
N VAL A 9 -5.32 -0.79 -2.23
CA VAL A 9 -5.71 -1.49 -3.44
C VAL A 9 -5.77 -2.99 -3.20
N ASP A 10 -6.96 -3.57 -3.35
CA ASP A 10 -7.19 -5.01 -3.23
C ASP A 10 -8.45 -5.34 -4.01
N ASP A 11 -8.45 -6.45 -4.75
CA ASP A 11 -9.63 -6.89 -5.49
C ASP A 11 -10.74 -7.40 -4.56
N ASP A 12 -10.44 -7.68 -3.30
CA ASP A 12 -11.42 -8.06 -2.29
C ASP A 12 -11.89 -6.80 -1.53
N PRO A 13 -13.14 -6.32 -1.77
CA PRO A 13 -13.63 -5.13 -1.08
C PRO A 13 -13.70 -5.30 0.45
N ASN A 14 -13.94 -6.51 0.92
CA ASN A 14 -14.01 -6.77 2.36
C ASN A 14 -12.67 -6.53 3.02
N LEU A 15 -11.58 -6.96 2.38
CA LEU A 15 -10.26 -6.75 2.92
C LEU A 15 -9.83 -5.27 2.87
N SER A 16 -10.08 -4.60 1.76
CA SER A 16 -9.75 -3.18 1.64
C SER A 16 -10.55 -2.33 2.61
N ASP A 17 -11.83 -2.65 2.82
CA ASP A 17 -12.66 -1.94 3.81
C ASP A 17 -12.15 -2.17 5.24
N LEU A 18 -11.69 -3.39 5.54
CA LEU A 18 -11.14 -3.70 6.85
C LEU A 18 -9.86 -2.90 7.11
N VAL A 19 -8.98 -2.83 6.13
CA VAL A 19 -7.76 -2.02 6.21
C VAL A 19 -8.11 -0.55 6.45
N ARG A 20 -9.08 -0.03 5.72
CA ARG A 20 -9.54 1.35 5.90
C ARG A 20 -10.02 1.59 7.33
N LEU A 21 -10.86 0.69 7.84
CA LEU A 21 -11.40 0.82 9.20
C LEU A 21 -10.28 0.84 10.25
N PHE A 22 -9.31 -0.07 10.14
CA PHE A 22 -8.20 -0.11 11.08
C PHE A 22 -7.39 1.18 11.05
N LEU A 23 -7.06 1.67 9.87
CA LEU A 23 -6.22 2.85 9.73
C LEU A 23 -6.95 4.12 10.13
N GLU A 24 -8.19 4.28 9.69
CA GLU A 24 -8.97 5.49 10.01
C GLU A 24 -9.34 5.57 11.49
N LYS A 25 -9.43 4.43 12.16
CA LYS A 25 -9.71 4.40 13.61
C LYS A 25 -8.61 5.09 14.41
N THR A 26 -7.39 5.12 13.92
CA THR A 26 -6.29 5.82 14.60
C THR A 26 -6.42 7.35 14.50
N LYS A 27 -7.26 7.85 13.61
CA LYS A 27 -7.44 9.27 13.29
C LYS A 27 -6.20 9.93 12.70
N ARG A 28 -5.18 9.12 12.31
CA ARG A 28 -3.94 9.61 11.70
C ARG A 28 -3.98 9.53 10.18
N PHE A 29 -4.86 8.69 9.62
CA PHE A 29 -4.87 8.36 8.20
C PHE A 29 -6.21 8.67 7.56
N GLU A 30 -6.16 9.10 6.31
CA GLU A 30 -7.30 9.16 5.42
C GLU A 30 -7.09 8.09 4.36
N VAL A 31 -8.03 7.16 4.22
CA VAL A 31 -7.85 5.98 3.37
C VAL A 31 -8.91 5.96 2.27
N ARG A 32 -8.44 5.87 1.02
CA ARG A 32 -9.29 5.57 -0.12
C ARG A 32 -9.04 4.14 -0.54
N THR A 33 -10.09 3.41 -0.88
CA THR A 33 -9.97 2.04 -1.37
C THR A 33 -10.20 1.99 -2.87
N GLU A 34 -9.51 1.07 -3.54
CA GLU A 34 -9.72 0.79 -4.95
C GLU A 34 -9.67 -0.72 -5.15
N ASN A 35 -10.67 -1.28 -5.83
CA ASN A 35 -10.80 -2.72 -5.98
C ASN A 35 -10.57 -3.21 -7.41
N ARG A 36 -10.33 -2.30 -8.34
CA ARG A 36 -10.08 -2.64 -9.75
C ARG A 36 -8.69 -2.16 -10.16
N PRO A 37 -7.81 -3.07 -10.63
CA PRO A 37 -6.46 -2.69 -11.02
C PRO A 37 -6.42 -1.60 -12.08
N GLY A 38 -7.34 -1.65 -13.05
CA GLY A 38 -7.39 -0.68 -14.14
C GLY A 38 -7.74 0.74 -13.71
N ASN A 39 -8.29 0.92 -12.52
CA ASN A 39 -8.67 2.23 -12.00
C ASN A 39 -7.64 2.84 -11.06
N VAL A 40 -6.57 2.10 -10.72
CA VAL A 40 -5.62 2.53 -9.69
C VAL A 40 -4.92 3.82 -10.08
N LEU A 41 -4.47 3.93 -11.31
CA LEU A 41 -3.74 5.11 -11.77
C LEU A 41 -4.61 6.37 -11.66
N ALA A 42 -5.86 6.30 -12.15
CA ALA A 42 -6.79 7.42 -12.07
C ALA A 42 -7.12 7.78 -10.62
N ALA A 43 -7.39 6.78 -9.78
CA ALA A 43 -7.67 6.99 -8.37
C ALA A 43 -6.49 7.64 -7.65
N ALA A 44 -5.28 7.18 -7.93
CA ALA A 44 -4.08 7.73 -7.32
C ALA A 44 -3.83 9.18 -7.76
N ARG A 45 -4.02 9.49 -9.03
CA ARG A 45 -3.88 10.87 -9.51
C ARG A 45 -4.87 11.81 -8.84
N GLU A 46 -6.08 11.37 -8.64
CA GLU A 46 -7.13 12.16 -8.01
C GLU A 46 -6.88 12.34 -6.51
N PHE A 47 -6.59 11.26 -5.82
CA PHE A 47 -6.44 11.25 -4.37
C PHE A 47 -5.07 11.76 -3.91
N ARG A 48 -4.05 11.56 -4.72
CA ARG A 48 -2.65 11.91 -4.41
C ARG A 48 -2.20 11.31 -3.08
N PRO A 49 -2.17 9.98 -2.99
CA PRO A 49 -1.78 9.34 -1.75
C PRO A 49 -0.30 9.57 -1.43
N GLU A 50 0.01 9.54 -0.15
CA GLU A 50 1.38 9.61 0.33
C GLU A 50 2.01 8.22 0.40
N LEU A 51 1.18 7.18 0.37
CA LEU A 51 1.59 5.78 0.30
C LEU A 51 0.50 4.97 -0.37
N ILE A 52 0.89 4.00 -1.18
CA ILE A 52 -0.02 3.03 -1.78
C ILE A 52 0.22 1.66 -1.17
N LEU A 53 -0.82 1.07 -0.60
CA LEU A 53 -0.81 -0.31 -0.13
C LEU A 53 -1.43 -1.15 -1.23
N LEU A 54 -0.66 -2.04 -1.84
CA LEU A 54 -1.03 -2.68 -3.10
C LEU A 54 -0.97 -4.20 -3.00
N ASP A 55 -2.12 -4.84 -3.20
CA ASP A 55 -2.20 -6.29 -3.32
C ASP A 55 -1.52 -6.76 -4.60
N VAL A 56 -0.67 -7.77 -4.47
CA VAL A 56 0.02 -8.36 -5.62
C VAL A 56 -0.88 -9.32 -6.39
N ASP A 57 -1.81 -9.98 -5.70
CA ASP A 57 -2.56 -11.11 -6.24
C ASP A 57 -3.92 -10.66 -6.80
N MET A 58 -3.92 -9.76 -7.79
CA MET A 58 -5.17 -9.30 -8.40
C MET A 58 -5.38 -9.92 -9.78
N PRO A 59 -6.61 -10.38 -10.09
CA PRO A 59 -6.90 -10.91 -11.41
C PRO A 59 -6.87 -9.81 -12.47
N GLY A 60 -6.45 -10.18 -13.67
CA GLY A 60 -6.43 -9.29 -14.83
C GLY A 60 -5.18 -8.46 -14.98
N GLN A 61 -4.70 -7.85 -13.92
CA GLN A 61 -3.46 -7.08 -13.92
C GLN A 61 -2.76 -7.29 -12.59
N ASP A 62 -1.52 -7.75 -12.60
CA ASP A 62 -0.81 -8.00 -11.36
C ASP A 62 -0.31 -6.69 -10.72
N GLY A 63 -0.02 -6.78 -9.41
CA GLY A 63 0.43 -5.62 -8.65
C GLY A 63 1.73 -5.03 -9.17
N GLY A 64 2.60 -5.85 -9.77
CA GLY A 64 3.85 -5.37 -10.36
C GLY A 64 3.63 -4.44 -11.54
N GLU A 65 2.65 -4.77 -12.38
CA GLU A 65 2.29 -3.91 -13.52
C GLU A 65 1.70 -2.59 -13.04
N VAL A 66 0.82 -2.63 -12.05
CA VAL A 66 0.24 -1.43 -11.45
C VAL A 66 1.33 -0.55 -10.86
N ALA A 67 2.27 -1.14 -10.12
CA ALA A 67 3.39 -0.43 -9.52
C ALA A 67 4.26 0.23 -10.58
N ARG A 68 4.50 -0.46 -11.67
CA ARG A 68 5.28 0.10 -12.81
C ARG A 68 4.59 1.32 -13.38
N ASP A 69 3.29 1.24 -13.61
CA ASP A 69 2.50 2.36 -14.16
C ASP A 69 2.52 3.56 -13.23
N VAL A 70 2.37 3.33 -11.92
CA VAL A 70 2.43 4.39 -10.91
C VAL A 70 3.82 5.03 -10.88
N SER A 71 4.86 4.22 -10.89
CA SER A 71 6.24 4.70 -10.82
C SER A 71 6.66 5.48 -12.06
N ALA A 72 6.04 5.19 -13.21
CA ALA A 72 6.28 5.90 -14.46
C ALA A 72 5.48 7.20 -14.58
N ASP A 73 4.46 7.38 -13.74
CA ASP A 73 3.60 8.56 -13.80
C ASP A 73 4.30 9.78 -13.21
N PRO A 74 4.36 10.92 -13.92
CA PRO A 74 5.07 12.11 -13.43
C PRO A 74 4.55 12.64 -12.09
N VAL A 75 3.26 12.45 -11.82
CA VAL A 75 2.64 12.91 -10.56
C VAL A 75 2.94 11.98 -9.40
N LEU A 76 3.03 10.68 -9.67
CA LEU A 76 3.03 9.64 -8.66
C LEU A 76 4.39 8.97 -8.42
N ARG A 77 5.38 9.23 -9.27
CA ARG A 77 6.64 8.47 -9.25
C ARG A 77 7.43 8.54 -7.95
N GLY A 78 7.16 9.49 -7.09
CA GLY A 78 7.80 9.57 -5.79
C GLY A 78 7.02 8.91 -4.66
N THR A 79 5.84 8.37 -4.96
CA THR A 79 4.96 7.77 -3.96
C THR A 79 5.43 6.37 -3.61
N PRO A 80 5.73 6.07 -2.33
CA PRO A 80 6.15 4.74 -1.93
C PRO A 80 5.00 3.74 -2.09
N ILE A 81 5.35 2.52 -2.50
CA ILE A 81 4.41 1.42 -2.65
C ILE A 81 4.82 0.31 -1.69
N LEU A 82 3.87 -0.13 -0.88
CA LEU A 82 4.03 -1.27 0.01
C LEU A 82 3.12 -2.38 -0.51
N PHE A 83 3.74 -3.47 -0.97
CA PHE A 83 2.99 -4.62 -1.46
C PHE A 83 2.56 -5.50 -0.31
N PHE A 84 1.39 -6.12 -0.44
CA PHE A 84 1.03 -7.20 0.46
C PHE A 84 0.54 -8.41 -0.33
N THR A 85 0.83 -9.61 0.18
CA THR A 85 0.64 -10.82 -0.59
C THR A 85 0.54 -12.05 0.31
N SER A 86 -0.21 -13.05 -0.13
CA SER A 86 -0.23 -14.36 0.49
C SER A 86 0.90 -15.26 -0.01
N LEU A 87 1.70 -14.81 -0.98
CA LEU A 87 2.79 -15.60 -1.56
C LEU A 87 4.00 -15.74 -0.65
N ILE A 88 4.13 -14.89 0.38
CA ILE A 88 5.14 -15.06 1.43
C ILE A 88 4.44 -15.34 2.74
N SER A 89 5.05 -16.19 3.57
CA SER A 89 4.45 -16.49 4.86
C SER A 89 4.80 -15.41 5.89
N PRO A 90 3.95 -15.23 6.93
CA PRO A 90 4.34 -14.38 8.06
C PRO A 90 5.65 -14.79 8.71
N LEU A 91 5.99 -16.08 8.66
CA LEU A 91 7.24 -16.58 9.19
C LEU A 91 8.43 -16.07 8.38
N GLU A 92 8.31 -16.02 7.06
CA GLU A 92 9.37 -15.50 6.17
C GLU A 92 9.52 -14.00 6.31
N ALA A 93 8.40 -13.27 6.35
CA ALA A 93 8.40 -11.82 6.49
C ALA A 93 8.71 -11.38 7.92
N GLY A 94 8.31 -12.20 8.91
CA GLY A 94 8.34 -11.83 10.32
C GLY A 94 7.46 -10.62 10.57
N GLU A 95 7.88 -9.75 11.48
CA GLU A 95 7.22 -8.47 11.71
C GLU A 95 7.95 -7.35 10.97
N ARG A 96 8.67 -7.69 9.92
CA ARG A 96 9.50 -6.77 9.15
C ARG A 96 9.03 -6.71 7.72
N ILE A 97 9.43 -5.64 7.05
CA ILE A 97 9.28 -5.53 5.62
C ILE A 97 10.23 -6.52 4.95
N SER A 98 9.70 -7.38 4.09
CA SER A 98 10.51 -8.25 3.26
C SER A 98 10.91 -7.47 2.00
N MET A 99 12.20 -7.45 1.69
CA MET A 99 12.74 -6.74 0.51
C MET A 99 13.08 -7.74 -0.58
N ARG A 100 12.50 -7.56 -1.75
CA ARG A 100 12.80 -8.37 -2.93
C ARG A 100 12.93 -7.46 -4.14
N GLY A 101 14.10 -7.41 -4.74
CA GLY A 101 14.34 -6.58 -5.93
C GLY A 101 14.11 -5.09 -5.68
N GLY A 102 14.37 -4.61 -4.46
CA GLY A 102 14.14 -3.23 -4.09
C GLY A 102 12.69 -2.90 -3.72
N MET A 103 11.78 -3.86 -3.84
CA MET A 103 10.37 -3.66 -3.47
C MET A 103 10.09 -4.19 -2.06
N ARG A 104 9.15 -3.56 -1.38
CA ARG A 104 8.78 -3.89 0.00
C ARG A 104 7.50 -4.68 0.02
N PHE A 105 7.54 -5.83 0.70
CA PHE A 105 6.41 -6.76 0.78
C PHE A 105 6.01 -7.01 2.22
N LEU A 106 4.72 -7.12 2.44
CA LEU A 106 4.12 -7.47 3.72
C LEU A 106 3.25 -8.71 3.52
N ALA A 107 3.38 -9.69 4.40
CA ALA A 107 2.63 -10.94 4.29
C ALA A 107 1.18 -10.78 4.75
N LYS A 108 0.26 -11.46 4.07
CA LYS A 108 -1.11 -11.64 4.55
C LYS A 108 -1.15 -12.83 5.53
N PRO A 109 -2.01 -12.81 6.54
CA PRO A 109 -2.98 -11.78 6.88
C PRO A 109 -2.34 -10.57 7.55
N LEU A 110 -2.95 -9.40 7.34
CA LEU A 110 -2.42 -8.14 7.88
C LEU A 110 -2.74 -8.03 9.37
N ASN A 111 -1.70 -7.79 10.17
CA ASN A 111 -1.86 -7.42 11.57
C ASN A 111 -1.88 -5.89 11.64
N PRO A 112 -2.94 -5.27 12.22
CA PRO A 112 -3.05 -3.82 12.21
C PRO A 112 -1.87 -3.08 12.85
N LYS A 113 -1.33 -3.59 13.95
CA LYS A 113 -0.20 -2.96 14.62
C LYS A 113 1.06 -3.04 13.77
N VAL A 114 1.31 -4.20 13.15
CA VAL A 114 2.45 -4.40 12.26
C VAL A 114 2.32 -3.48 11.04
N LEU A 115 1.12 -3.41 10.46
CA LEU A 115 0.87 -2.55 9.30
C LEU A 115 1.16 -1.09 9.63
N ILE A 116 0.65 -0.59 10.74
CA ILE A 116 0.87 0.81 11.15
C ILE A 116 2.36 1.09 11.37
N ASN A 117 3.06 0.18 12.05
CA ASN A 117 4.50 0.33 12.29
C ASN A 117 5.28 0.38 10.99
N ILE A 118 4.93 -0.46 10.02
CA ILE A 118 5.60 -0.49 8.73
C ILE A 118 5.29 0.77 7.93
N ILE A 119 4.05 1.25 7.95
CA ILE A 119 3.69 2.52 7.31
C ILE A 119 4.54 3.65 7.89
N ASP A 120 4.64 3.74 9.21
CA ASP A 120 5.44 4.77 9.86
C ASP A 120 6.91 4.68 9.46
N GLN A 121 7.45 3.47 9.36
CA GLN A 121 8.82 3.24 8.93
C GLN A 121 9.05 3.70 7.49
N VAL A 122 8.14 3.36 6.58
CA VAL A 122 8.24 3.76 5.18
C VAL A 122 8.16 5.28 5.04
N MET A 123 7.24 5.91 5.78
CA MET A 123 7.09 7.36 5.74
C MET A 123 8.30 8.09 6.31
N ALA A 124 8.92 7.53 7.36
CA ALA A 124 10.14 8.10 7.92
C ALA A 124 11.32 8.02 6.94
N GLU A 125 11.44 6.92 6.22
CA GLU A 125 12.48 6.76 5.19
C GLU A 125 12.27 7.75 4.04
N LYS A 126 11.03 7.96 3.62
CA LYS A 126 10.71 8.94 2.58
C LYS A 126 11.10 10.35 3.00
N ALA A 127 10.83 10.71 4.26
CA ALA A 127 11.16 12.03 4.78
C ALA A 127 12.68 12.26 4.80
N VAL A 128 13.45 11.22 5.12
CA VAL A 128 14.92 11.29 5.14
C VAL A 128 15.48 11.39 3.72
N ALA A 129 14.84 10.69 2.75
CA ALA A 129 15.30 10.66 1.37
C ALA A 129 15.06 11.97 0.62
N THR A 130 14.17 12.82 1.10
CA THR A 130 13.95 14.14 0.52
C THR A 130 14.84 15.18 1.18
#